data_6a62905a770333e556fdfd6d999f77f2
#
_entry.id   6a62905a770333e556fdfd6d999f77f2
#
_cell.length_a   1.000
_cell.length_b   1.000
_cell.length_c   1.000
_cell.angle_alpha   90.00
_cell.angle_beta   90.00
_cell.angle_gamma   90.00
#
_symmetry.space_group_name_H-M   'P 1'
#
loop_
_entity.id
_entity.type
_entity.pdbx_description
1 polymer ?
#
loop_
_entity_poly.entity_id
_entity_poly.type
_entity_poly.pdbx_seq_one_letter_code
_entity_poly.pdbx_strand_id
1 'polypeptide(L)'
;MRLIILVSITMLAFAANSIFNRMALAESEAGAASFAALRLLSGALMLVAIVQLRGQANWRLTNVAGPLSLLAYVIGFSFAYLSLDAGLGALILFGGVQITMFAGALLRGESVPTMRWVGAGFAFAGLSFLLWPSGTTPVPLLGAGLMLGAALGWGIYSLLGAGAADPLGATARNFLWATPLGLLPAFFMWDGMSPIGALLAVLSGAVTSGLGYALWYRVLPELPASVAAVAQLT
;
A
#
# COMPACT_ATOMS: atom_id res chain seq x y z
N MET A 1 -4.25 21.50 -12.57
CA MET A 1 -5.55 20.85 -12.28
C MET A 1 -5.53 19.33 -12.44
N ARG A 2 -5.11 18.77 -13.59
CA ARG A 2 -5.13 17.32 -13.84
C ARG A 2 -4.34 16.51 -12.78
N LEU A 3 -3.12 16.92 -12.44
CA LEU A 3 -2.29 16.21 -11.44
C LEU A 3 -2.96 16.18 -10.06
N ILE A 4 -3.51 17.31 -9.61
CA ILE A 4 -4.20 17.39 -8.32
C ILE A 4 -5.38 16.42 -8.28
N ILE A 5 -6.21 16.38 -9.35
CA ILE A 5 -7.35 15.46 -9.44
C ILE A 5 -6.88 14.01 -9.38
N LEU A 6 -5.84 13.64 -10.13
CA LEU A 6 -5.30 12.29 -10.13
C LEU A 6 -4.75 11.89 -8.75
N VAL A 7 -4.02 12.78 -8.09
CA VAL A 7 -3.53 12.56 -6.72
C VAL A 7 -4.71 12.39 -5.77
N SER A 8 -5.72 13.27 -5.81
CA SER A 8 -6.90 13.16 -4.94
C SER A 8 -7.65 11.84 -5.14
N ILE A 9 -7.87 11.41 -6.39
CA ILE A 9 -8.50 10.10 -6.67
C ILE A 9 -7.65 8.96 -6.11
N THR A 10 -6.33 9.05 -6.22
CA THR A 10 -5.42 8.04 -5.66
C THR A 10 -5.52 7.99 -4.14
N MET A 11 -5.56 9.14 -3.46
CA MET A 11 -5.70 9.20 -2.00
C MET A 11 -7.05 8.65 -1.54
N LEU A 12 -8.14 8.95 -2.27
CA LEU A 12 -9.46 8.35 -2.02
C LEU A 12 -9.44 6.83 -2.18
N ALA A 13 -8.74 6.30 -3.19
CA ALA A 13 -8.57 4.86 -3.36
C ALA A 13 -7.78 4.24 -2.18
N PHE A 14 -6.74 4.91 -1.68
CA PHE A 14 -5.97 4.44 -0.53
C PHE A 14 -6.79 4.46 0.76
N ALA A 15 -7.58 5.50 0.99
CA ALA A 15 -8.49 5.58 2.12
C ALA A 15 -9.56 4.46 2.06
N ALA A 16 -10.18 4.27 0.90
CA ALA A 16 -11.14 3.20 0.69
C ALA A 16 -10.52 1.80 0.88
N ASN A 17 -9.27 1.62 0.47
CA ASN A 17 -8.54 0.38 0.70
C ASN A 17 -8.37 0.06 2.19
N SER A 18 -8.06 1.04 3.02
CA SER A 18 -7.96 0.87 4.47
C SER A 18 -9.31 0.51 5.09
N ILE A 19 -10.40 1.14 4.62
CA ILE A 19 -11.75 0.84 5.06
C ILE A 19 -12.13 -0.61 4.70
N PHE A 20 -11.89 -1.05 3.45
CA PHE A 20 -12.19 -2.42 3.02
C PHE A 20 -11.42 -3.46 3.81
N ASN A 21 -10.13 -3.22 4.09
CA ASN A 21 -9.33 -4.10 4.94
C ASN A 21 -9.95 -4.22 6.34
N ARG A 22 -10.27 -3.09 6.98
CA ARG A 22 -10.85 -3.08 8.32
C ARG A 22 -12.19 -3.81 8.36
N MET A 23 -13.09 -3.50 7.44
CA MET A 23 -14.40 -4.16 7.37
C MET A 23 -14.27 -5.67 7.15
N ALA A 24 -13.34 -6.11 6.30
CA ALA A 24 -13.13 -7.53 6.05
C ALA A 24 -12.57 -8.26 7.27
N LEU A 25 -11.53 -7.70 7.91
CA LEU A 25 -10.79 -8.39 8.96
C LEU A 25 -11.42 -8.26 10.35
N ALA A 26 -12.07 -7.11 10.64
CA ALA A 26 -12.65 -6.86 11.95
C ALA A 26 -14.17 -7.17 12.03
N GLU A 27 -14.90 -7.06 10.93
CA GLU A 27 -16.36 -7.09 10.92
C GLU A 27 -16.93 -8.26 10.12
N SER A 28 -16.14 -8.88 9.23
CA SER A 28 -16.63 -9.89 8.27
C SER A 28 -15.99 -11.26 8.44
N GLU A 29 -15.27 -11.51 9.51
CA GLU A 29 -14.64 -12.81 9.82
C GLU A 29 -13.74 -13.33 8.66
N ALA A 30 -13.13 -12.46 7.90
CA ALA A 30 -12.15 -12.86 6.89
C ALA A 30 -10.77 -13.01 7.54
N GLY A 31 -10.11 -14.14 7.27
CA GLY A 31 -8.74 -14.35 7.69
C GLY A 31 -7.76 -13.43 6.95
N ALA A 32 -6.72 -12.98 7.63
CA ALA A 32 -5.74 -12.05 7.06
C ALA A 32 -4.96 -12.65 5.88
N ALA A 33 -4.63 -13.95 5.96
CA ALA A 33 -3.94 -14.66 4.89
C ALA A 33 -4.83 -14.80 3.66
N SER A 34 -6.08 -15.25 3.85
CA SER A 34 -7.07 -15.42 2.79
C SER A 34 -7.41 -14.08 2.13
N PHE A 35 -7.55 -13.02 2.93
CA PHE A 35 -7.81 -11.67 2.42
C PHE A 35 -6.62 -11.14 1.58
N ALA A 36 -5.38 -11.23 2.08
CA ALA A 36 -4.19 -10.81 1.37
C ALA A 36 -4.02 -11.56 0.04
N ALA A 37 -4.23 -12.88 0.05
CA ALA A 37 -4.17 -13.74 -1.12
C ALA A 37 -5.18 -13.33 -2.19
N LEU A 38 -6.46 -13.20 -1.82
CA LEU A 38 -7.53 -12.84 -2.75
C LEU A 38 -7.39 -11.39 -3.26
N ARG A 39 -6.91 -10.47 -2.43
CA ARG A 39 -6.57 -9.10 -2.82
C ARG A 39 -5.48 -9.08 -3.88
N LEU A 40 -4.38 -9.81 -3.70
CA LEU A 40 -3.31 -9.90 -4.70
C LEU A 40 -3.79 -10.56 -5.99
N LEU A 41 -4.51 -11.66 -5.88
CA LEU A 41 -5.02 -12.40 -7.04
C LEU A 41 -6.00 -11.56 -7.88
N SER A 42 -6.98 -10.93 -7.25
CA SER A 42 -7.96 -10.10 -7.95
C SER A 42 -7.33 -8.86 -8.60
N GLY A 43 -6.36 -8.24 -7.92
CA GLY A 43 -5.56 -7.15 -8.49
C GLY A 43 -4.73 -7.60 -9.69
N ALA A 44 -4.06 -8.76 -9.58
CA ALA A 44 -3.30 -9.33 -10.69
C ALA A 44 -4.18 -9.65 -11.90
N LEU A 45 -5.31 -10.34 -11.69
CA LEU A 45 -6.24 -10.69 -12.77
C LEU A 45 -6.78 -9.44 -13.48
N MET A 46 -7.21 -8.43 -12.74
CA MET A 46 -7.71 -7.18 -13.30
C MET A 46 -6.63 -6.47 -14.12
N LEU A 47 -5.44 -6.29 -13.57
CA LEU A 47 -4.35 -5.59 -14.23
C LEU A 47 -3.82 -6.35 -15.45
N VAL A 48 -3.69 -7.67 -15.35
CA VAL A 48 -3.28 -8.53 -16.47
C VAL A 48 -4.30 -8.43 -17.60
N ALA A 49 -5.60 -8.51 -17.30
CA ALA A 49 -6.65 -8.33 -18.31
C ALA A 49 -6.54 -6.99 -19.04
N ILE A 50 -6.37 -5.88 -18.29
CA ILE A 50 -6.26 -4.54 -18.89
C ILE A 50 -5.00 -4.42 -19.76
N VAL A 51 -3.84 -4.93 -19.31
CA VAL A 51 -2.59 -4.86 -20.07
C VAL A 51 -2.65 -5.73 -21.32
N GLN A 52 -3.27 -6.91 -21.24
CA GLN A 52 -3.50 -7.79 -22.40
C GLN A 52 -4.39 -7.13 -23.47
N LEU A 53 -5.48 -6.48 -23.04
CA LEU A 53 -6.38 -5.76 -23.95
C LEU A 53 -5.68 -4.57 -24.65
N ARG A 54 -4.63 -4.00 -24.05
CA ARG A 54 -3.80 -2.96 -24.67
C ARG A 54 -2.79 -3.48 -25.68
N GLY A 55 -2.58 -4.79 -25.78
CA GLY A 55 -1.65 -5.41 -26.71
C GLY A 55 -0.15 -5.13 -26.44
N GLN A 56 0.20 -4.61 -25.26
CA GLN A 56 1.56 -4.23 -24.89
C GLN A 56 2.07 -5.04 -23.69
N ALA A 57 1.72 -6.31 -23.63
CA ALA A 57 2.06 -7.15 -22.49
C ALA A 57 3.55 -7.52 -22.46
N ASN A 58 4.27 -7.05 -21.46
CA ASN A 58 5.63 -7.50 -21.13
C ASN A 58 5.65 -8.02 -19.68
N TRP A 59 5.69 -9.35 -19.55
CA TRP A 59 5.61 -10.05 -18.26
C TRP A 59 6.97 -10.43 -17.68
N ARG A 60 8.06 -10.04 -18.33
CA ARG A 60 9.41 -10.34 -17.82
C ARG A 60 9.65 -9.63 -16.49
N LEU A 61 10.13 -10.37 -15.52
CA LEU A 61 10.57 -9.82 -14.23
C LEU A 61 11.87 -9.04 -14.45
N THR A 62 11.78 -7.73 -14.46
CA THR A 62 12.93 -6.83 -14.64
C THR A 62 13.55 -6.40 -13.32
N ASN A 63 12.77 -6.40 -12.24
CA ASN A 63 13.20 -6.01 -10.91
C ASN A 63 12.37 -6.77 -9.86
N VAL A 64 13.04 -7.53 -9.01
CA VAL A 64 12.40 -8.29 -7.92
C VAL A 64 11.95 -7.40 -6.76
N ALA A 65 12.55 -6.21 -6.61
CA ALA A 65 12.22 -5.31 -5.49
C ALA A 65 10.76 -4.82 -5.56
N GLY A 66 10.20 -4.63 -6.76
CA GLY A 66 8.81 -4.22 -6.93
C GLY A 66 7.81 -5.24 -6.35
N PRO A 67 7.81 -6.50 -6.84
CA PRO A 67 6.94 -7.54 -6.28
C PRO A 67 7.19 -7.81 -4.80
N LEU A 68 8.45 -7.85 -4.34
CA LEU A 68 8.77 -8.12 -2.94
C LEU A 68 8.32 -6.99 -2.01
N SER A 69 8.49 -5.74 -2.41
CA SER A 69 8.03 -4.59 -1.61
C SER A 69 6.50 -4.53 -1.55
N LEU A 70 5.81 -4.83 -2.66
CA LEU A 70 4.34 -4.97 -2.68
C LEU A 70 3.88 -6.11 -1.76
N LEU A 71 4.54 -7.26 -1.82
CA LEU A 71 4.22 -8.42 -0.98
C LEU A 71 4.42 -8.11 0.50
N ALA A 72 5.56 -7.52 0.87
CA ALA A 72 5.84 -7.10 2.24
C ALA A 72 4.77 -6.14 2.77
N TYR A 73 4.35 -5.18 1.93
CA TYR A 73 3.26 -4.27 2.28
C TYR A 73 1.94 -5.04 2.48
N VAL A 74 1.49 -5.83 1.51
CA VAL A 74 0.17 -6.46 1.56
C VAL A 74 0.06 -7.45 2.72
N ILE A 75 1.05 -8.31 2.91
CA ILE A 75 1.07 -9.29 4.00
C ILE A 75 1.23 -8.59 5.34
N GLY A 76 2.26 -7.75 5.49
CA GLY A 76 2.52 -7.04 6.74
C GLY A 76 1.32 -6.23 7.21
N PHE A 77 0.68 -5.52 6.31
CA PHE A 77 -0.52 -4.73 6.57
C PHE A 77 -1.70 -5.59 7.04
N SER A 78 -2.00 -6.69 6.33
CA SER A 78 -3.13 -7.55 6.67
C SER A 78 -2.93 -8.24 8.03
N PHE A 79 -1.75 -8.78 8.29
CA PHE A 79 -1.46 -9.44 9.56
C PHE A 79 -1.31 -8.48 10.74
N ALA A 80 -0.82 -7.25 10.51
CA ALA A 80 -0.72 -6.24 11.56
C ALA A 80 -2.08 -5.87 12.15
N TYR A 81 -3.11 -5.77 11.30
CA TYR A 81 -4.46 -5.42 11.75
C TYR A 81 -5.20 -6.54 12.51
N LEU A 82 -4.63 -7.73 12.65
CA LEU A 82 -5.13 -8.72 13.60
C LEU A 82 -4.92 -8.30 15.06
N SER A 83 -3.97 -7.41 15.33
CA SER A 83 -3.60 -7.03 16.69
C SER A 83 -3.52 -5.52 16.94
N LEU A 84 -3.46 -4.70 15.87
CA LEU A 84 -3.41 -3.25 15.98
C LEU A 84 -4.77 -2.62 15.80
N ASP A 85 -5.06 -1.63 16.61
CA ASP A 85 -6.17 -0.73 16.36
C ASP A 85 -5.94 0.10 15.09
N ALA A 86 -7.02 0.48 14.41
CA ALA A 86 -6.94 1.19 13.13
C ALA A 86 -6.12 2.49 13.23
N GLY A 87 -6.29 3.25 14.30
CA GLY A 87 -5.57 4.52 14.51
C GLY A 87 -4.07 4.30 14.68
N LEU A 88 -3.68 3.39 15.57
CA LEU A 88 -2.27 3.09 15.81
C LEU A 88 -1.62 2.47 14.56
N GLY A 89 -2.32 1.56 13.88
CA GLY A 89 -1.83 0.97 12.64
C GLY A 89 -1.59 2.02 11.55
N ALA A 90 -2.53 2.94 11.35
CA ALA A 90 -2.39 4.03 10.40
C ALA A 90 -1.24 4.98 10.76
N LEU A 91 -1.06 5.32 12.05
CA LEU A 91 0.04 6.16 12.51
C LEU A 91 1.41 5.52 12.20
N ILE A 92 1.58 4.23 12.51
CA ILE A 92 2.81 3.50 12.24
C ILE A 92 3.05 3.40 10.72
N LEU A 93 2.02 3.06 9.95
CA LEU A 93 2.12 2.94 8.49
C LEU A 93 2.55 4.26 7.87
N PHE A 94 1.77 5.31 8.05
CA PHE A 94 2.02 6.60 7.39
C PHE A 94 3.29 7.26 7.89
N GLY A 95 3.60 7.16 9.19
CA GLY A 95 4.88 7.64 9.73
C GLY A 95 6.07 6.90 9.12
N GLY A 96 6.01 5.57 9.05
CA GLY A 96 7.06 4.74 8.47
C GLY A 96 7.22 4.96 6.96
N VAL A 97 6.11 5.10 6.21
CA VAL A 97 6.13 5.44 4.78
C VAL A 97 6.80 6.79 4.56
N GLN A 98 6.44 7.81 5.36
CA GLN A 98 7.02 9.13 5.25
C GLN A 98 8.53 9.10 5.48
N ILE A 99 8.98 8.45 6.55
CA ILE A 99 10.42 8.28 6.85
C ILE A 99 11.13 7.59 5.68
N THR A 100 10.55 6.48 5.17
CA THR A 100 11.15 5.71 4.07
C THR A 100 11.27 6.54 2.79
N MET A 101 10.23 7.28 2.43
CA MET A 101 10.24 8.09 1.20
C MET A 101 11.16 9.32 1.32
N PHE A 102 11.23 9.97 2.49
CA PHE A 102 12.17 11.07 2.73
C PHE A 102 13.62 10.57 2.71
N ALA A 103 13.91 9.43 3.36
CA ALA A 103 15.22 8.80 3.27
C ALA A 103 15.59 8.47 1.82
N GLY A 104 14.64 7.90 1.05
CA GLY A 104 14.82 7.63 -0.37
C GLY A 104 15.06 8.88 -1.21
N ALA A 105 14.40 9.99 -0.91
CA ALA A 105 14.64 11.28 -1.56
C ALA A 105 16.08 11.79 -1.32
N LEU A 106 16.53 11.73 -0.07
CA LEU A 106 17.89 12.14 0.31
C LEU A 106 18.95 11.25 -0.36
N LEU A 107 18.76 9.92 -0.37
CA LEU A 107 19.68 8.98 -1.02
C LEU A 107 19.76 9.17 -2.54
N ARG A 108 18.72 9.71 -3.16
CA ARG A 108 18.71 10.09 -4.59
C ARG A 108 19.27 11.49 -4.86
N GLY A 109 19.74 12.18 -3.83
CA GLY A 109 20.27 13.55 -3.95
C GLY A 109 19.18 14.62 -4.15
N GLU A 110 17.91 14.32 -3.84
CA GLU A 110 16.87 15.33 -3.88
C GLU A 110 17.11 16.38 -2.80
N SER A 111 17.18 17.65 -3.19
CA SER A 111 17.20 18.74 -2.22
C SER A 111 15.81 18.91 -1.62
N VAL A 112 15.66 18.61 -0.33
CA VAL A 112 14.41 18.75 0.39
C VAL A 112 14.39 20.10 1.10
N PRO A 113 13.62 21.11 0.62
CA PRO A 113 13.54 22.42 1.25
C PRO A 113 13.05 22.31 2.71
N THR A 114 13.56 23.18 3.58
CA THR A 114 13.18 23.22 5.01
C THR A 114 11.68 23.25 5.22
N MET A 115 10.95 23.98 4.36
CA MET A 115 9.49 24.08 4.42
C MET A 115 8.78 22.73 4.26
N ARG A 116 9.35 21.77 3.49
CA ARG A 116 8.78 20.41 3.40
C ARG A 116 8.98 19.60 4.67
N TRP A 117 10.12 19.78 5.35
CA TRP A 117 10.36 19.19 6.67
C TRP A 117 9.39 19.72 7.71
N VAL A 118 9.17 21.04 7.71
CA VAL A 118 8.20 21.69 8.61
C VAL A 118 6.78 21.18 8.32
N GLY A 119 6.36 21.16 7.04
CA GLY A 119 5.04 20.66 6.64
C GLY A 119 4.84 19.19 7.00
N ALA A 120 5.85 18.35 6.74
CA ALA A 120 5.84 16.93 7.10
C ALA A 120 5.74 16.73 8.62
N GLY A 121 6.48 17.54 9.40
CA GLY A 121 6.42 17.54 10.86
C GLY A 121 5.03 17.91 11.39
N PHE A 122 4.41 18.95 10.84
CA PHE A 122 3.03 19.33 11.22
C PHE A 122 2.00 18.27 10.84
N ALA A 123 2.10 17.68 9.62
CA ALA A 123 1.19 16.63 9.18
C ALA A 123 1.32 15.39 10.08
N PHE A 124 2.55 14.98 10.39
CA PHE A 124 2.82 13.85 11.27
C PHE A 124 2.36 14.11 12.72
N ALA A 125 2.62 15.30 13.24
CA ALA A 125 2.17 15.69 14.59
C ALA A 125 0.63 15.73 14.68
N GLY A 126 -0.05 16.27 13.67
CA GLY A 126 -1.52 16.29 13.58
C GLY A 126 -2.08 14.86 13.50
N LEU A 127 -1.50 14.00 12.67
CA LEU A 127 -1.89 12.59 12.57
C LEU A 127 -1.64 11.86 13.88
N SER A 128 -0.49 12.10 14.54
CA SER A 128 -0.17 11.52 15.84
C SER A 128 -1.17 11.94 16.91
N PHE A 129 -1.54 13.22 16.93
CA PHE A 129 -2.54 13.74 17.86
C PHE A 129 -3.93 13.12 17.63
N LEU A 130 -4.35 13.01 16.35
CA LEU A 130 -5.65 12.47 15.98
C LEU A 130 -5.77 10.96 16.27
N LEU A 131 -4.70 10.22 16.01
CA LEU A 131 -4.70 8.75 16.06
C LEU A 131 -3.99 8.21 17.32
N TRP A 132 -3.64 9.10 18.28
CA TRP A 132 -2.97 8.69 19.51
C TRP A 132 -3.80 7.68 20.29
N PRO A 133 -3.24 6.53 20.68
CA PRO A 133 -3.97 5.53 21.45
C PRO A 133 -4.44 6.13 22.79
N SER A 134 -5.75 6.19 22.99
CA SER A 134 -6.35 6.69 24.24
C SER A 134 -6.49 5.62 25.33
N GLY A 135 -5.99 4.40 25.07
CA GLY A 135 -6.09 3.24 25.96
C GLY A 135 -4.82 2.95 26.74
N THR A 136 -4.99 2.20 27.83
CA THR A 136 -3.89 1.70 28.69
C THR A 136 -3.30 0.37 28.19
N THR A 137 -3.78 -0.16 27.08
CA THR A 137 -3.34 -1.46 26.53
C THR A 137 -1.94 -1.34 25.91
N PRO A 138 -1.01 -2.25 26.26
CA PRO A 138 0.31 -2.28 25.64
C PRO A 138 0.23 -2.43 24.12
N VAL A 139 1.10 -1.73 23.40
CA VAL A 139 1.20 -1.87 21.93
C VAL A 139 1.68 -3.27 21.57
N PRO A 140 0.94 -4.03 20.74
CA PRO A 140 1.36 -5.35 20.29
C PRO A 140 2.62 -5.24 19.41
N LEU A 141 3.78 -5.63 19.94
CA LEU A 141 5.08 -5.48 19.28
C LEU A 141 5.15 -6.19 17.92
N LEU A 142 4.55 -7.39 17.82
CA LEU A 142 4.52 -8.13 16.56
C LEU A 142 3.71 -7.37 15.51
N GLY A 143 2.53 -6.88 15.86
CA GLY A 143 1.69 -6.07 14.97
C GLY A 143 2.37 -4.79 14.53
N ALA A 144 3.03 -4.08 15.47
CA ALA A 144 3.79 -2.88 15.18
C ALA A 144 4.97 -3.18 14.23
N GLY A 145 5.71 -4.27 14.45
CA GLY A 145 6.79 -4.72 13.58
C GLY A 145 6.32 -5.08 12.17
N LEU A 146 5.20 -5.80 12.05
CA LEU A 146 4.57 -6.12 10.76
C LEU A 146 4.11 -4.85 10.02
N MET A 147 3.54 -3.88 10.73
CA MET A 147 3.10 -2.61 10.14
C MET A 147 4.29 -1.74 9.71
N LEU A 148 5.40 -1.72 10.46
CA LEU A 148 6.64 -1.09 10.02
C LEU A 148 7.22 -1.76 8.77
N GLY A 149 7.21 -3.10 8.70
CA GLY A 149 7.57 -3.84 7.50
C GLY A 149 6.69 -3.48 6.30
N ALA A 150 5.38 -3.33 6.52
CA ALA A 150 4.44 -2.86 5.51
C ALA A 150 4.75 -1.43 5.06
N ALA A 151 5.08 -0.54 5.99
CA ALA A 151 5.44 0.84 5.70
C ALA A 151 6.73 0.95 4.86
N LEU A 152 7.75 0.19 5.20
CA LEU A 152 8.98 0.07 4.40
C LEU A 152 8.67 -0.47 3.00
N GLY A 153 7.90 -1.55 2.92
CA GLY A 153 7.46 -2.15 1.65
C GLY A 153 6.75 -1.13 0.75
N TRP A 154 5.76 -0.42 1.29
CA TRP A 154 5.01 0.59 0.55
C TRP A 154 5.86 1.79 0.14
N GLY A 155 6.74 2.28 1.04
CA GLY A 155 7.65 3.37 0.73
C GLY A 155 8.62 3.02 -0.40
N ILE A 156 9.25 1.84 -0.35
CA ILE A 156 10.14 1.34 -1.42
C ILE A 156 9.35 1.15 -2.72
N TYR A 157 8.16 0.54 -2.66
CA TYR A 157 7.28 0.37 -3.82
C TYR A 157 6.97 1.71 -4.50
N SER A 158 6.64 2.74 -3.71
CA SER A 158 6.38 4.09 -4.21
C SER A 158 7.62 4.73 -4.84
N LEU A 159 8.80 4.59 -4.20
CA LEU A 159 10.06 5.10 -4.75
C LEU A 159 10.43 4.44 -6.09
N LEU A 160 10.15 3.14 -6.24
CA LEU A 160 10.36 2.41 -7.51
C LEU A 160 9.40 2.90 -8.60
N GLY A 161 8.16 3.25 -8.22
CA GLY A 161 7.14 3.77 -9.13
C GLY A 161 7.51 5.09 -9.80
N ALA A 162 8.30 5.93 -9.12
CA ALA A 162 8.76 7.20 -9.68
C ALA A 162 9.61 7.05 -10.95
N GLY A 163 10.26 5.88 -11.15
CA GLY A 163 11.06 5.57 -12.35
C GLY A 163 10.31 4.74 -13.41
N ALA A 164 9.01 4.49 -13.25
CA ALA A 164 8.27 3.61 -14.13
C ALA A 164 7.90 4.31 -15.47
N ALA A 165 8.48 3.84 -16.58
CA ALA A 165 8.14 4.33 -17.91
C ALA A 165 6.71 3.91 -18.34
N ASP A 166 6.27 2.72 -17.93
CA ASP A 166 4.92 2.20 -18.10
C ASP A 166 4.31 1.87 -16.72
N PRO A 167 3.61 2.83 -16.09
CA PRO A 167 3.04 2.67 -14.75
C PRO A 167 2.07 1.50 -14.62
N LEU A 168 1.20 1.32 -15.61
CA LEU A 168 0.20 0.24 -15.57
C LEU A 168 0.86 -1.13 -15.75
N GLY A 169 1.74 -1.28 -16.73
CA GLY A 169 2.48 -2.51 -16.95
C GLY A 169 3.41 -2.87 -15.79
N ALA A 170 4.06 -1.87 -15.17
CA ALA A 170 4.88 -2.08 -13.99
C ALA A 170 4.04 -2.59 -12.81
N THR A 171 2.88 -1.96 -12.54
CA THR A 171 1.96 -2.40 -11.49
C THR A 171 1.44 -3.82 -11.77
N ALA A 172 1.03 -4.10 -13.00
CA ALA A 172 0.56 -5.42 -13.40
C ALA A 172 1.62 -6.52 -13.19
N ARG A 173 2.87 -6.26 -13.58
CA ARG A 173 3.99 -7.17 -13.32
C ARG A 173 4.23 -7.40 -11.84
N ASN A 174 4.21 -6.34 -11.06
CA ASN A 174 4.44 -6.44 -9.61
C ASN A 174 3.36 -7.31 -8.95
N PHE A 175 2.09 -7.12 -9.29
CA PHE A 175 1.00 -7.98 -8.80
C PHE A 175 1.14 -9.41 -9.28
N LEU A 176 1.40 -9.62 -10.58
CA LEU A 176 1.55 -10.96 -11.16
C LEU A 176 2.65 -11.78 -10.46
N TRP A 177 3.80 -11.17 -10.19
CA TRP A 177 4.94 -11.85 -9.57
C TRP A 177 4.84 -11.91 -8.04
N ALA A 178 4.11 -11.00 -7.39
CA ALA A 178 3.85 -11.07 -5.96
C ALA A 178 2.78 -12.13 -5.61
N THR A 179 1.81 -12.35 -6.48
CA THR A 179 0.65 -13.22 -6.20
C THR A 179 1.03 -14.66 -5.83
N PRO A 180 1.91 -15.38 -6.54
CA PRO A 180 2.27 -16.75 -6.17
C PRO A 180 2.81 -16.85 -4.73
N LEU A 181 3.66 -15.91 -4.33
CA LEU A 181 4.20 -15.86 -2.95
C LEU A 181 3.14 -15.44 -1.94
N GLY A 182 2.26 -14.52 -2.34
CA GLY A 182 1.16 -14.05 -1.48
C GLY A 182 0.05 -15.07 -1.25
N LEU A 183 -0.05 -16.10 -2.12
CA LEU A 183 -0.97 -17.23 -1.93
C LEU A 183 -0.45 -18.24 -0.90
N LEU A 184 0.87 -18.30 -0.64
CA LEU A 184 1.45 -19.30 0.26
C LEU A 184 0.87 -19.24 1.69
N PRO A 185 0.75 -18.08 2.37
CA PRO A 185 0.15 -18.04 3.69
C PRO A 185 -1.27 -18.61 3.71
N ALA A 186 -2.11 -18.27 2.73
CA ALA A 186 -3.47 -18.78 2.67
C ALA A 186 -3.51 -20.29 2.36
N PHE A 187 -2.56 -20.81 1.61
CA PHE A 187 -2.45 -22.23 1.30
C PHE A 187 -2.08 -23.06 2.55
N PHE A 188 -1.14 -22.57 3.37
CA PHE A 188 -0.65 -23.29 4.55
C PHE A 188 -1.47 -23.02 5.82
N MET A 189 -2.12 -21.85 5.92
CA MET A 189 -2.76 -21.35 7.11
C MET A 189 -4.20 -20.90 6.80
N TRP A 190 -4.98 -21.74 6.05
CA TRP A 190 -6.34 -21.36 5.70
C TRP A 190 -7.11 -20.85 6.92
N ASP A 191 -7.31 -19.54 6.98
CA ASP A 191 -7.87 -18.80 8.12
C ASP A 191 -9.33 -18.37 7.90
N GLY A 192 -9.96 -18.90 6.84
CA GLY A 192 -11.36 -18.67 6.54
C GLY A 192 -11.61 -17.43 5.66
N MET A 193 -12.80 -17.42 5.04
CA MET A 193 -13.24 -16.32 4.19
C MET A 193 -14.78 -16.27 4.15
N SER A 194 -15.37 -15.20 4.67
CA SER A 194 -16.79 -14.95 4.51
C SER A 194 -17.11 -14.40 3.11
N PRO A 195 -18.35 -14.52 2.61
CA PRO A 195 -18.75 -13.95 1.32
C PRO A 195 -18.53 -12.44 1.24
N ILE A 196 -18.82 -11.71 2.32
CA ILE A 196 -18.60 -10.25 2.40
C ILE A 196 -17.10 -9.95 2.42
N GLY A 197 -16.31 -10.70 3.20
CA GLY A 197 -14.85 -10.59 3.21
C GLY A 197 -14.24 -10.83 1.84
N ALA A 198 -14.74 -11.83 1.09
CA ALA A 198 -14.30 -12.10 -0.28
C ALA A 198 -14.62 -10.93 -1.24
N LEU A 199 -15.82 -10.37 -1.16
CA LEU A 199 -16.20 -9.19 -1.96
C LEU A 199 -15.28 -8.00 -1.65
N LEU A 200 -15.06 -7.72 -0.37
CA LEU A 200 -14.18 -6.64 0.08
C LEU A 200 -12.73 -6.87 -0.37
N ALA A 201 -12.23 -8.12 -0.32
CA ALA A 201 -10.91 -8.46 -0.82
C ALA A 201 -10.78 -8.25 -2.34
N VAL A 202 -11.80 -8.62 -3.12
CA VAL A 202 -11.83 -8.39 -4.56
C VAL A 202 -11.87 -6.89 -4.88
N LEU A 203 -12.71 -6.11 -4.22
CA LEU A 203 -12.75 -4.65 -4.39
C LEU A 203 -11.44 -3.99 -3.98
N SER A 204 -10.87 -4.42 -2.85
CA SER A 204 -9.55 -3.97 -2.38
C SER A 204 -8.45 -4.30 -3.40
N GLY A 205 -8.45 -5.50 -3.95
CA GLY A 205 -7.44 -5.96 -4.89
C GLY A 205 -7.58 -5.32 -6.27
N ALA A 206 -8.73 -5.45 -6.90
CA ALA A 206 -8.94 -5.00 -8.27
C ALA A 206 -9.00 -3.47 -8.38
N VAL A 207 -9.80 -2.82 -7.53
CA VAL A 207 -10.10 -1.39 -7.67
C VAL A 207 -9.08 -0.56 -6.88
N THR A 208 -9.05 -0.68 -5.55
CA THR A 208 -8.28 0.27 -4.75
C THR A 208 -6.78 -0.02 -4.74
N SER A 209 -6.36 -1.28 -4.87
CA SER A 209 -4.95 -1.63 -5.04
C SER A 209 -4.53 -1.67 -6.50
N GLY A 210 -5.16 -2.48 -7.34
CA GLY A 210 -4.75 -2.64 -8.73
C GLY A 210 -4.78 -1.33 -9.50
N LEU A 211 -5.97 -0.77 -9.71
CA LEU A 211 -6.13 0.49 -10.43
C LEU A 211 -5.58 1.68 -9.64
N GLY A 212 -5.77 1.71 -8.31
CA GLY A 212 -5.25 2.77 -7.45
C GLY A 212 -3.72 2.87 -7.49
N TYR A 213 -2.99 1.74 -7.46
CA TYR A 213 -1.52 1.74 -7.52
C TYR A 213 -1.00 2.01 -8.93
N ALA A 214 -1.70 1.56 -9.97
CA ALA A 214 -1.38 1.96 -11.34
C ALA A 214 -1.52 3.48 -11.52
N LEU A 215 -2.55 4.07 -10.92
CA LEU A 215 -2.74 5.51 -10.92
C LEU A 215 -1.66 6.22 -10.08
N TRP A 216 -1.30 5.66 -8.91
CA TRP A 216 -0.19 6.15 -8.09
C TRP A 216 1.13 6.17 -8.86
N TYR A 217 1.49 5.08 -9.51
CA TYR A 217 2.69 5.00 -10.35
C TYR A 217 2.64 6.01 -11.51
N ARG A 218 1.44 6.32 -12.02
CA ARG A 218 1.26 7.32 -13.09
C ARG A 218 1.58 8.75 -12.62
N VAL A 219 1.28 9.09 -11.37
CA VAL A 219 1.50 10.45 -10.83
C VAL A 219 2.88 10.61 -10.19
N LEU A 220 3.49 9.53 -9.69
CA LEU A 220 4.79 9.58 -9.01
C LEU A 220 5.90 10.26 -9.81
N PRO A 221 6.08 10.04 -11.12
CA PRO A 221 7.12 10.72 -11.90
C PRO A 221 6.95 12.24 -11.97
N GLU A 222 5.75 12.74 -11.72
CA GLU A 222 5.44 14.17 -11.73
C GLU A 222 5.61 14.83 -10.35
N LEU A 223 5.98 14.03 -9.31
CA LEU A 223 6.12 14.49 -7.92
C LEU A 223 7.53 14.20 -7.41
N PRO A 224 8.21 15.17 -6.76
CA PRO A 224 9.36 14.86 -5.91
C PRO A 224 8.97 13.84 -4.83
N ALA A 225 9.89 12.94 -4.45
CA ALA A 225 9.59 11.87 -3.49
C ALA A 225 9.10 12.41 -2.14
N SER A 226 9.65 13.55 -1.68
CA SER A 226 9.22 14.23 -0.46
C SER A 226 7.80 14.80 -0.56
N VAL A 227 7.36 15.26 -1.74
CA VAL A 227 5.98 15.71 -1.98
C VAL A 227 5.03 14.53 -2.02
N ALA A 228 5.43 13.45 -2.69
CA ALA A 228 4.66 12.21 -2.74
C ALA A 228 4.46 11.61 -1.34
N ALA A 229 5.47 11.67 -0.46
CA ALA A 229 5.36 11.24 0.93
C ALA A 229 4.31 12.06 1.70
N VAL A 230 4.35 13.38 1.60
CA VAL A 230 3.39 14.26 2.29
C VAL A 230 1.97 14.10 1.75
N ALA A 231 1.80 13.93 0.43
CA ALA A 231 0.50 13.71 -0.18
C ALA A 231 -0.24 12.48 0.40
N GLN A 232 0.49 11.46 0.84
CA GLN A 232 -0.10 10.25 1.44
C GLN A 232 -0.58 10.46 2.90
N LEU A 233 -0.31 11.62 3.50
CA LEU A 233 -0.84 11.98 4.83
C LEU A 233 -2.18 12.72 4.77
N THR A 234 -2.67 13.05 3.57
CA THR A 234 -3.95 13.75 3.36
C THR A 234 -5.05 12.79 2.98
#